data_f76741f0c4b537493aa0f6f554fabd91
#
_entry.id   f76741f0c4b537493aa0f6f554fabd91
#
_cell.length_a   1.000
_cell.length_b   1.000
_cell.length_c   1.000
_cell.angle_alpha   90.00
_cell.angle_beta   90.00
_cell.angle_gamma   90.00
#
_symmetry.space_group_name_H-M   'P 1'
#
loop_
_entity.id
_entity.type
_entity.pdbx_description
1 polymer ?
#
loop_
_entity_poly.entity_id
_entity_poly.type
_entity_poly.pdbx_seq_one_letter_code
_entity_poly.pdbx_strand_id
1 'polypeptide(L)'
;IEFNSYLENEKVEIARHYLIPKEKDANGLKDQKIIFRKSALQEIIRYYVREAGVRNLQRRIGSIFRKIAREVAKGDTHPRVIDAKSINSYLGPRVYTLEMANRKPEVGIATGLAWTGFGGEILFCETIKMPGKGNIILTGLLGEVMKESARIALSYLKANYQRYGLDPSEFDKYDIHIHFPSGAVPKDGPSAGITLTTALASLFTDRKVKHDIAMTGEITLTGKILGIGGLNEKMLAAKRAGINKLILPRENEPTISDFPKDILEGMEITWVSDIKEVLDKVLLPPETQKTETQQKGKVRIKEKEQVKPQVAIA
;
A
#
# COMPACT_ATOMS: atom_id res chain seq x y z
N ILE A 1 -22.38 15.26 -14.85
CA ILE A 1 -21.42 16.06 -14.06
C ILE A 1 -20.58 15.07 -13.30
N GLU A 2 -19.30 14.96 -13.63
CA GLU A 2 -18.34 14.17 -12.88
C GLU A 2 -17.80 15.01 -11.71
N PHE A 3 -17.76 14.43 -10.52
CA PHE A 3 -17.16 15.03 -9.35
C PHE A 3 -15.89 14.26 -9.02
N ASN A 4 -14.76 14.92 -9.13
CA ASN A 4 -13.48 14.39 -8.70
C ASN A 4 -13.41 14.26 -7.17
N SER A 5 -12.57 13.35 -6.68
CA SER A 5 -12.27 13.24 -5.24
C SER A 5 -11.57 14.49 -4.75
N TYR A 6 -12.01 15.03 -3.59
CA TYR A 6 -11.33 16.15 -2.96
C TYR A 6 -9.93 15.76 -2.48
N LEU A 7 -8.96 16.66 -2.73
CA LEU A 7 -7.61 16.59 -2.21
C LEU A 7 -7.60 16.76 -0.69
N GLU A 8 -6.53 16.31 -0.02
CA GLU A 8 -6.37 16.52 1.43
C GLU A 8 -6.44 17.99 1.80
N ASN A 9 -5.76 18.86 1.05
CA ASN A 9 -5.79 20.32 1.30
C ASN A 9 -7.18 20.91 1.10
N GLU A 10 -7.90 20.51 0.07
CA GLU A 10 -9.28 20.91 -0.17
C GLU A 10 -10.21 20.48 0.97
N LYS A 11 -10.09 19.21 1.43
CA LYS A 11 -10.84 18.71 2.58
C LYS A 11 -10.55 19.51 3.85
N VAL A 12 -9.29 19.93 4.06
CA VAL A 12 -8.90 20.78 5.19
C VAL A 12 -9.60 22.15 5.09
N GLU A 13 -9.59 22.78 3.92
CA GLU A 13 -10.23 24.11 3.76
C GLU A 13 -11.77 23.99 3.84
N ILE A 14 -12.37 22.97 3.26
CA ILE A 14 -13.82 22.69 3.42
C ILE A 14 -14.16 22.47 4.90
N ALA A 15 -13.32 21.73 5.63
CA ALA A 15 -13.54 21.51 7.05
C ALA A 15 -13.46 22.80 7.85
N ARG A 16 -12.46 23.64 7.60
CA ARG A 16 -12.27 24.91 8.31
C ARG A 16 -13.41 25.90 8.09
N HIS A 17 -13.78 26.07 6.83
CA HIS A 17 -14.72 27.12 6.44
C HIS A 17 -16.19 26.71 6.57
N TYR A 18 -16.49 25.43 6.47
CA TYR A 18 -17.90 24.96 6.41
C TYR A 18 -18.24 23.94 7.49
N LEU A 19 -17.44 22.86 7.63
CA LEU A 19 -17.86 21.74 8.49
C LEU A 19 -17.71 22.07 9.98
N ILE A 20 -16.61 22.70 10.38
CA ILE A 20 -16.38 23.09 11.78
C ILE A 20 -17.41 24.11 12.27
N PRO A 21 -17.69 25.22 11.58
CA PRO A 21 -18.72 26.15 12.00
C PRO A 21 -20.10 25.49 12.10
N LYS A 22 -20.48 24.70 11.10
CA LYS A 22 -21.74 23.96 11.05
C LYS A 22 -21.90 23.00 12.24
N GLU A 23 -20.91 22.16 12.48
CA GLU A 23 -20.96 21.16 13.56
C GLU A 23 -20.88 21.81 14.95
N LYS A 24 -20.14 22.92 15.07
CA LYS A 24 -20.05 23.72 16.30
C LYS A 24 -21.43 24.28 16.68
N ASP A 25 -22.13 24.88 15.73
CA ASP A 25 -23.48 25.42 15.93
C ASP A 25 -24.50 24.32 16.24
N ALA A 26 -24.49 23.24 15.45
CA ALA A 26 -25.39 22.08 15.63
C ALA A 26 -25.25 21.38 16.99
N ASN A 27 -24.12 21.53 17.68
CA ASN A 27 -23.89 20.95 19.00
C ASN A 27 -24.00 21.98 20.15
N GLY A 28 -24.54 23.19 19.88
CA GLY A 28 -24.77 24.24 20.91
C GLY A 28 -23.48 24.83 21.48
N LEU A 29 -22.39 24.83 20.74
CA LEU A 29 -21.08 25.27 21.20
C LEU A 29 -20.65 26.62 20.57
N LYS A 30 -21.60 27.37 20.01
CA LYS A 30 -21.35 28.62 19.26
C LYS A 30 -20.46 29.62 20.04
N ASP A 31 -20.71 29.79 21.33
CA ASP A 31 -20.03 30.70 22.18
C ASP A 31 -18.71 30.14 22.78
N GLN A 32 -18.45 28.86 22.62
CA GLN A 32 -17.25 28.21 23.13
C GLN A 32 -16.03 28.51 22.26
N LYS A 33 -14.87 28.81 22.88
CA LYS A 33 -13.62 29.03 22.16
C LYS A 33 -12.96 27.68 21.82
N ILE A 34 -13.23 27.14 20.61
CA ILE A 34 -12.70 25.86 20.13
C ILE A 34 -11.95 26.12 18.82
N ILE A 35 -10.68 25.74 18.76
CA ILE A 35 -9.80 25.96 17.61
C ILE A 35 -9.27 24.62 17.12
N PHE A 36 -9.54 24.29 15.86
CA PHE A 36 -8.91 23.16 15.18
C PHE A 36 -7.63 23.62 14.46
N ARG A 37 -6.50 23.05 14.83
CA ARG A 37 -5.27 23.24 14.06
C ARG A 37 -5.33 22.45 12.76
N LYS A 38 -4.61 22.90 11.73
CA LYS A 38 -4.48 22.19 10.45
C LYS A 38 -4.02 20.75 10.68
N SER A 39 -3.08 20.52 11.59
CA SER A 39 -2.57 19.18 11.94
C SER A 39 -3.66 18.23 12.47
N ALA A 40 -4.67 18.73 13.18
CA ALA A 40 -5.79 17.91 13.63
C ALA A 40 -6.66 17.44 12.46
N LEU A 41 -6.95 18.33 11.52
CA LEU A 41 -7.74 17.98 10.33
C LEU A 41 -7.00 16.99 9.45
N GLN A 42 -5.71 17.19 9.24
CA GLN A 42 -4.87 16.23 8.52
C GLN A 42 -4.82 14.86 9.21
N GLU A 43 -4.71 14.84 10.53
CA GLU A 43 -4.76 13.60 11.32
C GLU A 43 -6.09 12.86 11.11
N ILE A 44 -7.23 13.57 11.16
CA ILE A 44 -8.54 12.98 10.93
C ILE A 44 -8.66 12.44 9.50
N ILE A 45 -8.26 13.23 8.50
CA ILE A 45 -8.37 12.85 7.09
C ILE A 45 -7.52 11.63 6.77
N ARG A 46 -6.30 11.56 7.31
CA ARG A 46 -5.35 10.47 7.02
C ARG A 46 -5.68 9.15 7.72
N TYR A 47 -6.15 9.23 8.96
CA TYR A 47 -6.22 8.05 9.83
C TYR A 47 -7.62 7.66 10.30
N TYR A 48 -8.63 8.50 10.06
CA TYR A 48 -10.00 8.22 10.52
C TYR A 48 -11.06 8.28 9.42
N VAL A 49 -10.65 8.67 8.20
CA VAL A 49 -11.58 8.85 7.07
C VAL A 49 -11.00 8.21 5.80
N ARG A 50 -11.85 7.45 5.08
CA ARG A 50 -11.60 6.99 3.70
C ARG A 50 -12.84 7.29 2.88
N GLU A 51 -12.79 8.34 2.06
CA GLU A 51 -13.90 8.77 1.19
C GLU A 51 -13.41 9.75 0.12
N ALA A 52 -14.10 9.78 -1.03
CA ALA A 52 -13.87 10.78 -2.06
C ALA A 52 -14.32 12.19 -1.61
N GLY A 53 -15.49 12.29 -0.97
CA GLY A 53 -16.07 13.54 -0.45
C GLY A 53 -15.62 13.90 0.97
N VAL A 54 -16.53 14.56 1.72
CA VAL A 54 -16.29 15.07 3.07
C VAL A 54 -17.35 14.65 4.11
N ARG A 55 -18.23 13.71 3.77
CA ARG A 55 -19.36 13.33 4.63
C ARG A 55 -18.92 12.62 5.91
N ASN A 56 -17.99 11.69 5.80
CA ASN A 56 -17.43 11.02 6.98
C ASN A 56 -16.53 11.95 7.78
N LEU A 57 -15.78 12.84 7.13
CA LEU A 57 -15.02 13.90 7.79
C LEU A 57 -15.94 14.77 8.66
N GLN A 58 -17.09 15.21 8.12
CA GLN A 58 -18.10 15.93 8.89
C GLN A 58 -18.57 15.12 10.10
N ARG A 59 -18.88 13.83 9.93
CA ARG A 59 -19.32 12.95 11.03
C ARG A 59 -18.26 12.80 12.12
N ARG A 60 -16.98 12.71 11.77
CA ARG A 60 -15.86 12.64 12.74
C ARG A 60 -15.71 13.96 13.49
N ILE A 61 -15.76 15.11 12.81
CA ILE A 61 -15.74 16.42 13.42
C ILE A 61 -16.94 16.58 14.39
N GLY A 62 -18.15 16.20 13.97
CA GLY A 62 -19.35 16.21 14.82
C GLY A 62 -19.20 15.31 16.05
N SER A 63 -18.49 14.17 15.94
CA SER A 63 -18.24 13.31 17.09
C SER A 63 -17.31 13.97 18.13
N ILE A 64 -16.35 14.77 17.67
CA ILE A 64 -15.49 15.56 18.54
C ILE A 64 -16.31 16.63 19.27
N PHE A 65 -17.14 17.37 18.53
CA PHE A 65 -17.99 18.40 19.12
C PHE A 65 -18.99 17.85 20.14
N ARG A 66 -19.61 16.69 19.89
CA ARG A 66 -20.49 16.02 20.86
C ARG A 66 -19.77 15.67 22.17
N LYS A 67 -18.52 15.23 22.12
CA LYS A 67 -17.72 14.99 23.34
C LYS A 67 -17.42 16.27 24.07
N ILE A 68 -17.05 17.33 23.36
CA ILE A 68 -16.83 18.65 23.95
C ILE A 68 -18.11 19.20 24.58
N ALA A 69 -19.26 19.09 23.89
CA ALA A 69 -20.54 19.52 24.44
C ALA A 69 -20.89 18.82 25.75
N ARG A 70 -20.58 17.53 25.86
CA ARG A 70 -20.75 16.77 27.12
C ARG A 70 -19.83 17.29 28.23
N GLU A 71 -18.61 17.71 27.93
CA GLU A 71 -17.69 18.28 28.91
C GLU A 71 -18.15 19.67 29.36
N VAL A 72 -18.61 20.51 28.42
CA VAL A 72 -19.18 21.84 28.72
C VAL A 72 -20.42 21.71 29.59
N ALA A 73 -21.30 20.73 29.32
CA ALA A 73 -22.49 20.48 30.14
C ALA A 73 -22.14 20.04 31.56
N LYS A 74 -20.94 19.54 31.81
CA LYS A 74 -20.41 19.18 33.12
C LYS A 74 -19.71 20.37 33.81
N GLY A 75 -19.70 21.58 33.21
CA GLY A 75 -19.11 22.78 33.73
C GLY A 75 -17.69 23.13 33.23
N ASP A 76 -17.10 22.29 32.35
CA ASP A 76 -15.79 22.57 31.78
C ASP A 76 -15.93 23.46 30.53
N THR A 77 -15.82 24.79 30.72
CA THR A 77 -15.94 25.81 29.67
C THR A 77 -14.58 26.36 29.19
N HIS A 78 -13.47 25.72 29.55
CA HIS A 78 -12.14 26.19 29.15
C HIS A 78 -11.95 26.22 27.64
N PRO A 79 -11.20 27.20 27.08
CA PRO A 79 -10.83 27.24 25.69
C PRO A 79 -10.07 25.97 25.27
N ARG A 80 -10.40 25.41 24.09
CA ARG A 80 -9.80 24.18 23.60
C ARG A 80 -9.08 24.38 22.28
N VAL A 81 -7.88 23.83 22.20
CA VAL A 81 -7.11 23.74 20.97
C VAL A 81 -6.99 22.27 20.61
N ILE A 82 -7.61 21.89 19.49
CA ILE A 82 -7.58 20.53 18.95
C ILE A 82 -6.41 20.43 17.97
N ASP A 83 -5.45 19.58 18.27
CA ASP A 83 -4.28 19.28 17.44
C ASP A 83 -4.21 17.78 17.12
N ALA A 84 -3.19 17.35 16.35
CA ALA A 84 -3.05 15.95 15.96
C ALA A 84 -2.96 14.99 17.16
N LYS A 85 -2.32 15.41 18.25
CA LYS A 85 -2.13 14.56 19.45
C LYS A 85 -3.42 14.35 20.21
N SER A 86 -4.31 15.34 20.23
CA SER A 86 -5.58 15.27 20.93
C SER A 86 -6.65 14.46 20.21
N ILE A 87 -6.49 14.16 18.90
CA ILE A 87 -7.49 13.41 18.12
C ILE A 87 -7.75 12.03 18.71
N ASN A 88 -6.71 11.33 19.15
CA ASN A 88 -6.87 9.99 19.73
C ASN A 88 -7.77 9.97 20.96
N SER A 89 -7.74 11.00 21.82
CA SER A 89 -8.63 11.09 22.99
C SER A 89 -10.09 11.31 22.60
N TYR A 90 -10.34 11.96 21.46
CA TYR A 90 -11.69 12.21 20.96
C TYR A 90 -12.23 11.07 20.08
N LEU A 91 -11.43 10.50 19.20
CA LEU A 91 -11.90 9.53 18.21
C LEU A 91 -11.47 8.08 18.49
N GLY A 92 -10.63 7.86 19.51
CA GLY A 92 -10.03 6.55 19.80
C GLY A 92 -8.80 6.27 18.93
N PRO A 93 -8.31 5.03 18.91
CA PRO A 93 -7.14 4.66 18.13
C PRO A 93 -7.37 4.89 16.63
N ARG A 94 -6.27 5.11 15.89
CA ARG A 94 -6.31 5.26 14.45
C ARG A 94 -7.00 4.06 13.80
N VAL A 95 -7.94 4.33 12.91
CA VAL A 95 -8.71 3.30 12.18
C VAL A 95 -7.92 2.80 10.98
N TYR A 96 -7.15 3.70 10.36
CA TYR A 96 -6.32 3.39 9.21
C TYR A 96 -4.85 3.65 9.56
N THR A 97 -3.98 2.74 9.19
CA THR A 97 -2.52 2.88 9.32
C THR A 97 -1.91 3.12 7.94
N LEU A 98 -0.90 3.96 7.88
CA LEU A 98 -0.07 4.08 6.68
C LEU A 98 0.96 2.94 6.74
N GLU A 99 0.59 1.78 6.21
CA GLU A 99 1.40 0.54 6.31
C GLU A 99 2.73 0.60 5.57
N MET A 100 2.97 1.64 4.76
CA MET A 100 4.09 1.70 3.83
C MET A 100 5.43 2.11 4.43
N ALA A 101 5.46 2.87 5.52
CA ALA A 101 6.68 3.52 6.01
C ALA A 101 7.81 2.55 6.42
N ASN A 102 7.50 1.27 6.65
CA ASN A 102 8.45 0.28 7.18
C ASN A 102 8.67 -0.95 6.28
N ARG A 103 8.14 -0.96 5.06
CA ARG A 103 8.35 -2.13 4.17
C ARG A 103 9.78 -2.15 3.64
N LYS A 104 10.28 -3.36 3.44
CA LYS A 104 11.57 -3.63 2.80
C LYS A 104 11.32 -4.28 1.43
N PRO A 105 12.29 -4.23 0.51
CA PRO A 105 12.20 -5.01 -0.72
C PRO A 105 12.06 -6.51 -0.41
N GLU A 106 11.06 -7.15 -1.02
CA GLU A 106 10.76 -8.55 -0.81
C GLU A 106 10.53 -9.27 -2.14
N VAL A 107 10.78 -10.58 -2.16
CA VAL A 107 10.48 -11.44 -3.32
C VAL A 107 8.98 -11.74 -3.34
N GLY A 108 8.38 -11.70 -4.52
CA GLY A 108 6.98 -12.05 -4.71
C GLY A 108 5.98 -10.99 -4.24
N ILE A 109 6.43 -9.81 -3.82
CA ILE A 109 5.54 -8.74 -3.35
C ILE A 109 5.70 -7.50 -4.21
N ALA A 110 4.60 -7.04 -4.82
CA ALA A 110 4.56 -5.82 -5.62
C ALA A 110 3.45 -4.87 -5.14
N THR A 111 3.70 -3.56 -5.28
CA THR A 111 2.76 -2.52 -4.85
C THR A 111 1.99 -2.00 -6.05
N GLY A 112 0.68 -2.18 -6.02
CA GLY A 112 -0.26 -1.70 -7.03
C GLY A 112 -1.09 -0.52 -6.55
N LEU A 113 -1.81 0.09 -7.50
CA LEU A 113 -2.75 1.17 -7.26
C LEU A 113 -4.13 0.75 -7.75
N ALA A 114 -5.13 0.93 -6.91
CA ALA A 114 -6.53 0.70 -7.25
C ALA A 114 -7.35 1.96 -7.10
N TRP A 115 -8.51 1.96 -7.75
CA TRP A 115 -9.56 2.93 -7.58
C TRP A 115 -10.85 2.24 -7.17
N THR A 116 -11.53 2.79 -6.17
CA THR A 116 -12.79 2.31 -5.64
C THR A 116 -13.78 3.47 -5.55
N GLY A 117 -15.07 3.18 -5.33
CA GLY A 117 -16.08 4.22 -5.08
C GLY A 117 -15.79 5.13 -3.86
N PHE A 118 -14.79 4.77 -3.06
CA PHE A 118 -14.32 5.57 -1.92
C PHE A 118 -13.04 6.37 -2.21
N GLY A 119 -12.48 6.26 -3.41
CA GLY A 119 -11.25 6.88 -3.86
C GLY A 119 -10.15 5.87 -4.19
N GLY A 120 -8.92 6.36 -4.36
CA GLY A 120 -7.78 5.51 -4.65
C GLY A 120 -7.25 4.79 -3.42
N GLU A 121 -6.70 3.59 -3.62
CA GLU A 121 -6.10 2.74 -2.59
C GLU A 121 -4.78 2.13 -3.06
N ILE A 122 -3.89 1.86 -2.11
CA ILE A 122 -2.70 1.04 -2.33
C ILE A 122 -3.09 -0.42 -2.20
N LEU A 123 -2.67 -1.24 -3.15
CA LEU A 123 -2.82 -2.68 -3.12
C LEU A 123 -1.46 -3.36 -3.04
N PHE A 124 -1.35 -4.38 -2.22
CA PHE A 124 -0.21 -5.30 -2.23
C PHE A 124 -0.62 -6.58 -2.94
N CYS A 125 0.16 -6.96 -3.95
CA CYS A 125 0.07 -8.26 -4.57
C CYS A 125 1.16 -9.13 -3.95
N GLU A 126 0.75 -10.15 -3.19
CA GLU A 126 1.63 -11.12 -2.56
C GLU A 126 1.55 -12.45 -3.33
N THR A 127 2.69 -13.02 -3.66
CA THR A 127 2.77 -14.28 -4.40
C THR A 127 3.72 -15.25 -3.71
N ILE A 128 3.31 -16.50 -3.63
CA ILE A 128 4.15 -17.60 -3.17
C ILE A 128 4.04 -18.78 -4.13
N LYS A 129 5.08 -19.60 -4.20
CA LYS A 129 5.05 -20.89 -4.90
C LYS A 129 5.23 -22.03 -3.89
N MET A 130 4.51 -23.11 -4.07
CA MET A 130 4.54 -24.30 -3.22
C MET A 130 4.50 -25.56 -4.09
N PRO A 131 5.10 -26.70 -3.66
CA PRO A 131 5.05 -27.93 -4.43
C PRO A 131 3.62 -28.27 -4.86
N GLY A 132 3.41 -28.54 -6.16
CA GLY A 132 2.08 -28.73 -6.71
C GLY A 132 2.11 -29.25 -8.15
N LYS A 133 1.11 -28.84 -8.95
CA LYS A 133 0.90 -29.28 -10.34
C LYS A 133 0.64 -28.13 -11.30
N GLY A 134 1.10 -26.92 -10.99
CA GLY A 134 0.93 -25.74 -11.83
C GLY A 134 -0.43 -25.05 -11.67
N ASN A 135 -1.17 -25.29 -10.56
CA ASN A 135 -2.43 -24.63 -10.32
C ASN A 135 -2.22 -23.19 -9.86
N ILE A 136 -3.19 -22.31 -10.19
CA ILE A 136 -3.24 -20.93 -9.67
C ILE A 136 -4.32 -20.87 -8.60
N ILE A 137 -3.94 -20.43 -7.41
CA ILE A 137 -4.85 -20.15 -6.29
C ILE A 137 -4.93 -18.63 -6.15
N LEU A 138 -6.15 -18.09 -6.16
CA LEU A 138 -6.41 -16.65 -6.10
C LEU A 138 -7.28 -16.34 -4.88
N THR A 139 -6.80 -15.43 -4.02
CA THR A 139 -7.52 -15.00 -2.82
C THR A 139 -7.50 -13.48 -2.65
N GLY A 140 -8.43 -12.93 -1.85
CA GLY A 140 -8.55 -11.50 -1.61
C GLY A 140 -9.82 -10.87 -2.20
N LEU A 141 -10.90 -11.67 -2.42
CA LEU A 141 -12.16 -11.25 -3.04
C LEU A 141 -11.97 -10.61 -4.42
N LEU A 142 -11.24 -11.32 -5.29
CA LEU A 142 -10.98 -10.90 -6.66
C LEU A 142 -12.18 -11.18 -7.57
N GLY A 143 -12.61 -10.18 -8.33
CA GLY A 143 -13.58 -10.32 -9.39
C GLY A 143 -13.02 -11.05 -10.63
N GLU A 144 -13.88 -11.34 -11.59
CA GLU A 144 -13.50 -12.17 -12.74
C GLU A 144 -12.46 -11.51 -13.64
N VAL A 145 -12.54 -10.19 -13.84
CA VAL A 145 -11.57 -9.45 -14.68
C VAL A 145 -10.16 -9.51 -14.05
N MET A 146 -10.08 -9.35 -12.74
CA MET A 146 -8.79 -9.43 -12.03
C MET A 146 -8.21 -10.85 -12.02
N LYS A 147 -9.07 -11.89 -11.95
CA LYS A 147 -8.65 -13.29 -12.10
C LYS A 147 -8.15 -13.59 -13.51
N GLU A 148 -8.79 -13.04 -14.52
CA GLU A 148 -8.32 -13.12 -15.91
C GLU A 148 -6.96 -12.43 -16.06
N SER A 149 -6.79 -11.24 -15.52
CA SER A 149 -5.53 -10.51 -15.51
C SER A 149 -4.39 -11.32 -14.87
N ALA A 150 -4.66 -12.06 -13.79
CA ALA A 150 -3.67 -12.96 -13.18
C ALA A 150 -3.27 -14.13 -14.10
N ARG A 151 -4.22 -14.70 -14.84
CA ARG A 151 -3.94 -15.73 -15.83
C ARG A 151 -3.12 -15.21 -17.00
N ILE A 152 -3.44 -14.00 -17.50
CA ILE A 152 -2.69 -13.32 -18.56
C ILE A 152 -1.24 -13.09 -18.11
N ALA A 153 -1.04 -12.56 -16.90
CA ALA A 153 0.28 -12.32 -16.33
C ALA A 153 1.14 -13.57 -16.27
N LEU A 154 0.57 -14.70 -15.79
CA LEU A 154 1.29 -15.98 -15.77
C LEU A 154 1.56 -16.52 -17.15
N SER A 155 0.58 -16.45 -18.07
CA SER A 155 0.72 -16.90 -19.46
C SER A 155 1.83 -16.14 -20.19
N TYR A 156 1.91 -14.82 -19.98
CA TYR A 156 2.99 -14.00 -20.53
C TYR A 156 4.37 -14.46 -20.04
N LEU A 157 4.54 -14.71 -18.74
CA LEU A 157 5.81 -15.19 -18.19
C LEU A 157 6.17 -16.59 -18.70
N LYS A 158 5.20 -17.51 -18.77
CA LYS A 158 5.38 -18.83 -19.36
C LYS A 158 5.85 -18.75 -20.81
N ALA A 159 5.22 -17.91 -21.63
CA ALA A 159 5.58 -17.73 -23.02
C ALA A 159 6.95 -17.07 -23.23
N ASN A 160 7.42 -16.28 -22.27
CA ASN A 160 8.67 -15.54 -22.33
C ASN A 160 9.74 -16.06 -21.36
N TYR A 161 9.67 -17.32 -20.94
CA TYR A 161 10.53 -17.91 -19.91
C TYR A 161 12.03 -17.72 -20.20
N GLN A 162 12.46 -17.91 -21.45
CA GLN A 162 13.86 -17.73 -21.86
C GLN A 162 14.35 -16.29 -21.66
N ARG A 163 13.50 -15.31 -21.96
CA ARG A 163 13.82 -13.89 -21.84
C ARG A 163 14.16 -13.50 -20.40
N TYR A 164 13.52 -14.15 -19.43
CA TYR A 164 13.68 -13.87 -18.00
C TYR A 164 14.57 -14.86 -17.27
N GLY A 165 15.15 -15.85 -18.00
CA GLY A 165 16.00 -16.88 -17.42
C GLY A 165 15.25 -17.82 -16.49
N LEU A 166 13.96 -18.10 -16.77
CA LEU A 166 13.11 -18.96 -15.97
C LEU A 166 13.25 -20.42 -16.39
N ASP A 167 13.16 -21.34 -15.44
CA ASP A 167 13.02 -22.76 -15.74
C ASP A 167 11.54 -23.08 -16.05
N PRO A 168 11.20 -23.47 -17.29
CA PRO A 168 9.82 -23.77 -17.64
C PRO A 168 9.22 -24.93 -16.83
N SER A 169 10.04 -25.82 -16.29
CA SER A 169 9.59 -26.93 -15.46
C SER A 169 9.03 -26.48 -14.09
N GLU A 170 9.41 -25.32 -13.62
CA GLU A 170 8.88 -24.77 -12.36
C GLU A 170 7.38 -24.46 -12.44
N PHE A 171 6.91 -24.07 -13.61
CA PHE A 171 5.48 -23.76 -13.80
C PHE A 171 4.56 -24.98 -13.64
N ASP A 172 5.08 -26.18 -13.80
CA ASP A 172 4.32 -27.42 -13.66
C ASP A 172 4.61 -28.14 -12.34
N LYS A 173 5.72 -27.80 -11.66
CA LYS A 173 6.12 -28.39 -10.37
C LYS A 173 5.55 -27.65 -9.17
N TYR A 174 5.13 -26.40 -9.34
CA TYR A 174 4.67 -25.55 -8.23
C TYR A 174 3.26 -25.04 -8.50
N ASP A 175 2.42 -25.12 -7.50
CA ASP A 175 1.20 -24.31 -7.42
C ASP A 175 1.57 -22.88 -6.99
N ILE A 176 0.88 -21.91 -7.57
CA ILE A 176 1.12 -20.50 -7.33
C ILE A 176 -0.08 -19.92 -6.59
N HIS A 177 0.16 -19.33 -5.43
CA HIS A 177 -0.88 -18.62 -4.70
C HIS A 177 -0.64 -17.12 -4.82
N ILE A 178 -1.64 -16.40 -5.32
CA ILE A 178 -1.68 -14.94 -5.43
C ILE A 178 -2.71 -14.43 -4.45
N HIS A 179 -2.30 -13.55 -3.57
CA HIS A 179 -3.15 -12.96 -2.54
C HIS A 179 -3.12 -11.43 -2.61
N PHE A 180 -4.29 -10.82 -2.47
CA PHE A 180 -4.43 -9.39 -2.24
C PHE A 180 -5.01 -9.18 -0.85
N PRO A 181 -4.23 -8.71 0.13
CA PRO A 181 -4.70 -8.39 1.48
C PRO A 181 -5.89 -7.43 1.50
N SER A 182 -6.51 -7.26 2.68
CA SER A 182 -7.76 -6.50 2.86
C SER A 182 -8.97 -7.17 2.19
N GLY A 183 -9.15 -8.46 2.49
CA GLY A 183 -10.19 -9.32 1.89
C GLY A 183 -11.64 -8.91 2.14
N ALA A 184 -11.90 -7.91 2.99
CA ALA A 184 -13.26 -7.38 3.21
C ALA A 184 -13.75 -6.45 2.08
N VAL A 185 -12.85 -6.01 1.19
CA VAL A 185 -13.18 -5.11 0.06
C VAL A 185 -13.02 -5.88 -1.24
N PRO A 186 -14.11 -6.06 -2.03
CA PRO A 186 -14.02 -6.65 -3.37
C PRO A 186 -13.10 -5.84 -4.26
N LYS A 187 -12.28 -6.54 -5.05
CA LYS A 187 -11.32 -5.93 -5.99
C LYS A 187 -11.55 -6.52 -7.37
N ASP A 188 -11.72 -5.66 -8.37
CA ASP A 188 -11.85 -6.08 -9.76
C ASP A 188 -11.23 -5.05 -10.71
N GLY A 189 -10.95 -5.48 -11.94
CA GLY A 189 -10.42 -4.67 -13.01
C GLY A 189 -9.07 -5.14 -13.55
N PRO A 190 -8.73 -4.75 -14.79
CA PRO A 190 -7.52 -5.19 -15.48
C PRO A 190 -6.26 -4.44 -15.06
N SER A 191 -6.40 -3.28 -14.39
CA SER A 191 -5.29 -2.35 -14.10
C SER A 191 -4.24 -2.86 -13.10
N ALA A 192 -4.45 -4.06 -12.51
CA ALA A 192 -3.47 -4.74 -11.69
C ALA A 192 -2.49 -5.62 -12.51
N GLY A 193 -2.63 -5.66 -13.83
CA GLY A 193 -1.86 -6.56 -14.71
C GLY A 193 -0.36 -6.44 -14.57
N ILE A 194 0.19 -5.21 -14.59
CA ILE A 194 1.63 -5.02 -14.41
C ILE A 194 2.10 -5.36 -12.99
N THR A 195 1.26 -5.14 -11.97
CA THR A 195 1.56 -5.49 -10.58
C THR A 195 1.62 -7.00 -10.40
N LEU A 196 0.64 -7.73 -10.95
CA LEU A 196 0.59 -9.18 -10.98
C LEU A 196 1.81 -9.77 -11.67
N THR A 197 2.13 -9.28 -12.88
CA THR A 197 3.28 -9.75 -13.65
C THR A 197 4.59 -9.48 -12.91
N THR A 198 4.72 -8.33 -12.26
CA THR A 198 5.90 -7.97 -11.47
C THR A 198 6.09 -8.90 -10.27
N ALA A 199 5.02 -9.15 -9.51
CA ALA A 199 5.07 -10.06 -8.35
C ALA A 199 5.43 -11.48 -8.78
N LEU A 200 4.82 -11.98 -9.86
CA LEU A 200 5.13 -13.31 -10.42
C LEU A 200 6.55 -13.39 -10.99
N ALA A 201 7.00 -12.37 -11.73
CA ALA A 201 8.37 -12.34 -12.24
C ALA A 201 9.40 -12.32 -11.10
N SER A 202 9.14 -11.54 -10.05
CA SER A 202 9.93 -11.53 -8.83
C SER A 202 10.01 -12.92 -8.19
N LEU A 203 8.87 -13.58 -8.03
CA LEU A 203 8.75 -14.93 -7.44
C LEU A 203 9.58 -15.97 -8.19
N PHE A 204 9.50 -15.98 -9.53
CA PHE A 204 10.19 -16.97 -10.36
C PHE A 204 11.66 -16.66 -10.58
N THR A 205 12.07 -15.38 -10.55
CA THR A 205 13.48 -14.97 -10.69
C THR A 205 14.22 -14.86 -9.36
N ASP A 206 13.54 -15.04 -8.23
CA ASP A 206 14.05 -14.82 -6.86
C ASP A 206 14.66 -13.42 -6.69
N ARG A 207 14.12 -12.42 -7.38
CA ARG A 207 14.56 -11.04 -7.33
C ARG A 207 13.58 -10.19 -6.55
N LYS A 208 14.08 -9.45 -5.56
CA LYS A 208 13.25 -8.56 -4.74
C LYS A 208 12.69 -7.40 -5.56
N VAL A 209 11.45 -7.01 -5.28
CA VAL A 209 10.82 -5.82 -5.84
C VAL A 209 11.15 -4.60 -4.98
N LYS A 210 11.43 -3.45 -5.60
CA LYS A 210 11.56 -2.18 -4.90
C LYS A 210 10.23 -1.85 -4.21
N HIS A 211 10.29 -1.54 -2.91
CA HIS A 211 9.11 -1.30 -2.08
C HIS A 211 8.58 0.15 -2.17
N ASP A 212 9.41 1.09 -2.64
CA ASP A 212 9.13 2.52 -2.73
C ASP A 212 8.51 2.93 -4.08
N ILE A 213 8.11 1.96 -4.89
CA ILE A 213 7.50 2.17 -6.21
C ILE A 213 6.10 1.56 -6.20
N ALA A 214 5.10 2.32 -6.65
CA ALA A 214 3.77 1.80 -6.93
C ALA A 214 3.49 1.83 -8.44
N MET A 215 2.66 0.90 -8.90
CA MET A 215 2.40 0.72 -10.32
C MET A 215 0.93 0.43 -10.62
N THR A 216 0.49 0.78 -11.81
CA THR A 216 -0.82 0.40 -12.34
C THR A 216 -0.76 0.35 -13.86
N GLY A 217 -1.45 -0.61 -14.45
CA GLY A 217 -1.51 -0.79 -15.90
C GLY A 217 -2.11 -2.14 -16.25
N GLU A 218 -2.87 -2.20 -17.33
CA GLU A 218 -3.33 -3.44 -17.92
C GLU A 218 -2.20 -4.07 -18.74
N ILE A 219 -2.08 -5.38 -18.75
CA ILE A 219 -1.10 -6.11 -19.57
C ILE A 219 -1.82 -6.97 -20.61
N THR A 220 -1.29 -6.98 -21.83
CA THR A 220 -1.71 -7.91 -22.88
C THR A 220 -0.87 -9.20 -22.87
N LEU A 221 -1.32 -10.23 -23.57
CA LEU A 221 -0.55 -11.48 -23.76
C LEU A 221 0.81 -11.28 -24.45
N THR A 222 0.98 -10.16 -25.15
CA THR A 222 2.25 -9.81 -25.82
C THR A 222 3.16 -8.91 -24.97
N GLY A 223 2.72 -8.57 -23.75
CA GLY A 223 3.49 -7.74 -22.82
C GLY A 223 3.31 -6.23 -23.02
N LYS A 224 2.40 -5.79 -23.90
CA LYS A 224 2.06 -4.38 -24.04
C LYS A 224 1.26 -3.91 -22.83
N ILE A 225 1.49 -2.66 -22.45
CA ILE A 225 0.81 -2.00 -21.35
C ILE A 225 -0.19 -1.03 -21.89
N LEU A 226 -1.46 -1.20 -21.51
CA LEU A 226 -2.59 -0.38 -21.91
C LEU A 226 -2.95 0.64 -20.83
N GLY A 227 -3.59 1.73 -21.25
CA GLY A 227 -4.08 2.80 -20.39
C GLY A 227 -5.15 2.34 -19.40
N ILE A 228 -5.29 3.09 -18.32
CA ILE A 228 -6.21 2.76 -17.21
C ILE A 228 -7.05 3.97 -16.80
N GLY A 229 -8.18 3.68 -16.14
CA GLY A 229 -9.02 4.71 -15.53
C GLY A 229 -8.64 5.03 -14.09
N GLY A 230 -9.20 6.14 -13.57
CA GLY A 230 -9.03 6.55 -12.17
C GLY A 230 -7.59 6.93 -11.80
N LEU A 231 -6.82 7.47 -12.75
CA LEU A 231 -5.41 7.79 -12.55
C LEU A 231 -5.23 8.85 -11.45
N ASN A 232 -6.10 9.86 -11.39
CA ASN A 232 -6.06 10.92 -10.38
C ASN A 232 -6.17 10.34 -8.96
N GLU A 233 -7.17 9.52 -8.72
CA GLU A 233 -7.40 8.86 -7.42
C GLU A 233 -6.26 7.94 -7.03
N LYS A 234 -5.71 7.20 -8.00
CA LYS A 234 -4.57 6.32 -7.80
C LYS A 234 -3.31 7.08 -7.39
N MET A 235 -3.01 8.20 -8.05
CA MET A 235 -1.88 9.05 -7.71
C MET A 235 -2.05 9.70 -6.33
N LEU A 236 -3.26 10.15 -6.00
CA LEU A 236 -3.60 10.64 -4.67
C LEU A 236 -3.39 9.59 -3.58
N ALA A 237 -3.75 8.34 -3.86
CA ALA A 237 -3.51 7.24 -2.92
C ALA A 237 -2.02 7.00 -2.70
N ALA A 238 -1.22 6.99 -3.75
CA ALA A 238 0.23 6.87 -3.67
C ALA A 238 0.84 8.00 -2.83
N LYS A 239 0.46 9.25 -3.10
CA LYS A 239 0.94 10.42 -2.35
C LYS A 239 0.58 10.35 -0.87
N ARG A 240 -0.65 9.95 -0.54
CA ARG A 240 -1.08 9.74 0.86
C ARG A 240 -0.30 8.65 1.57
N ALA A 241 0.10 7.60 0.83
CA ALA A 241 0.91 6.51 1.36
C ALA A 241 2.40 6.85 1.44
N GLY A 242 2.83 8.03 1.00
CA GLY A 242 4.23 8.44 0.97
C GLY A 242 5.04 7.79 -0.16
N ILE A 243 4.37 7.24 -1.19
CA ILE A 243 5.02 6.67 -2.37
C ILE A 243 5.06 7.75 -3.44
N ASN A 244 6.28 8.20 -3.74
CA ASN A 244 6.49 9.26 -4.73
C ASN A 244 6.95 8.74 -6.09
N LYS A 245 7.32 7.46 -6.20
CA LYS A 245 7.76 6.84 -7.46
C LYS A 245 6.64 6.00 -8.05
N LEU A 246 6.22 6.35 -9.25
CA LEU A 246 5.11 5.69 -9.93
C LEU A 246 5.54 5.13 -11.29
N ILE A 247 4.98 3.97 -11.63
CA ILE A 247 5.05 3.42 -12.99
C ILE A 247 3.63 3.41 -13.55
N LEU A 248 3.45 4.13 -14.64
CA LEU A 248 2.16 4.41 -15.26
C LEU A 248 2.20 4.10 -16.76
N PRO A 249 1.07 3.70 -17.36
CA PRO A 249 1.00 3.47 -18.80
C PRO A 249 1.25 4.76 -19.59
N ARG A 250 2.07 4.70 -20.64
CA ARG A 250 2.35 5.84 -21.53
C ARG A 250 1.08 6.38 -22.19
N GLU A 251 0.08 5.54 -22.44
CA GLU A 251 -1.22 5.97 -22.97
C GLU A 251 -1.94 6.97 -22.05
N ASN A 252 -1.64 6.98 -20.75
CA ASN A 252 -2.19 7.94 -19.80
C ASN A 252 -1.38 9.25 -19.70
N GLU A 253 -0.22 9.36 -20.34
CA GLU A 253 0.64 10.56 -20.25
C GLU A 253 -0.08 11.85 -20.65
N PRO A 254 -0.93 11.88 -21.71
CA PRO A 254 -1.66 13.09 -22.07
C PRO A 254 -2.61 13.61 -20.99
N THR A 255 -3.15 12.73 -20.16
CA THR A 255 -4.13 13.11 -19.12
C THR A 255 -3.48 13.84 -17.92
N ILE A 256 -2.14 13.84 -17.82
CA ILE A 256 -1.43 14.45 -16.70
C ILE A 256 -1.55 15.99 -16.70
N SER A 257 -1.76 16.59 -17.87
CA SER A 257 -1.92 18.05 -18.01
C SER A 257 -3.13 18.59 -17.24
N ASP A 258 -4.13 17.75 -17.03
CA ASP A 258 -5.38 18.10 -16.35
C ASP A 258 -5.29 17.97 -14.82
N PHE A 259 -4.13 17.51 -14.32
CA PHE A 259 -3.97 17.25 -12.89
C PHE A 259 -3.53 18.49 -12.14
N PRO A 260 -4.06 18.69 -10.92
CA PRO A 260 -3.60 19.74 -10.04
C PRO A 260 -2.09 19.66 -9.77
N LYS A 261 -1.41 20.79 -9.84
CA LYS A 261 0.06 20.86 -9.68
C LYS A 261 0.53 20.29 -8.33
N ASP A 262 -0.26 20.46 -7.29
CA ASP A 262 0.05 19.95 -5.96
C ASP A 262 -0.01 18.42 -5.85
N ILE A 263 -0.70 17.71 -6.77
CA ILE A 263 -0.62 16.25 -6.88
C ILE A 263 0.73 15.85 -7.46
N LEU A 264 1.17 16.53 -8.50
CA LEU A 264 2.38 16.21 -9.25
C LEU A 264 3.66 16.57 -8.50
N GLU A 265 3.58 17.55 -7.62
CA GLU A 265 4.73 18.03 -6.87
C GLU A 265 5.39 16.92 -6.04
N GLY A 266 6.68 16.67 -6.31
CA GLY A 266 7.48 15.64 -5.68
C GLY A 266 7.24 14.22 -6.18
N MET A 267 6.43 14.02 -7.25
CA MET A 267 6.21 12.72 -7.87
C MET A 267 7.24 12.45 -8.96
N GLU A 268 7.84 11.27 -8.95
CA GLU A 268 8.69 10.71 -10.01
C GLU A 268 7.86 9.70 -10.82
N ILE A 269 7.42 10.09 -12.01
CA ILE A 269 6.59 9.25 -12.89
C ILE A 269 7.46 8.63 -13.98
N THR A 270 7.39 7.30 -14.10
CA THR A 270 7.96 6.56 -15.21
C THR A 270 6.83 6.06 -16.12
N TRP A 271 6.80 6.58 -17.36
CA TRP A 271 5.86 6.15 -18.38
C TRP A 271 6.38 4.91 -19.11
N VAL A 272 5.55 3.88 -19.22
CA VAL A 272 5.91 2.59 -19.80
C VAL A 272 4.90 2.12 -20.84
N SER A 273 5.38 1.41 -21.84
CA SER A 273 4.57 0.81 -22.91
C SER A 273 4.71 -0.71 -22.99
N ASP A 274 5.72 -1.27 -22.31
CA ASP A 274 6.01 -2.70 -22.32
C ASP A 274 6.41 -3.16 -20.92
N ILE A 275 5.98 -4.36 -20.55
CA ILE A 275 6.23 -4.92 -19.22
C ILE A 275 7.72 -5.11 -18.92
N LYS A 276 8.55 -5.29 -19.95
CA LYS A 276 10.00 -5.35 -19.79
C LYS A 276 10.56 -4.08 -19.14
N GLU A 277 10.09 -2.90 -19.56
CA GLU A 277 10.51 -1.62 -18.98
C GLU A 277 10.20 -1.55 -17.49
N VAL A 278 9.05 -2.12 -17.08
CA VAL A 278 8.65 -2.23 -15.67
C VAL A 278 9.61 -3.13 -14.90
N LEU A 279 9.79 -4.38 -15.39
CA LEU A 279 10.60 -5.37 -14.69
C LEU A 279 12.06 -4.95 -14.56
N ASP A 280 12.63 -4.33 -15.59
CA ASP A 280 14.01 -3.81 -15.58
C ASP A 280 14.15 -2.68 -14.52
N LYS A 281 13.10 -1.89 -14.29
CA LYS A 281 13.12 -0.76 -13.34
C LYS A 281 12.90 -1.18 -11.90
N VAL A 282 12.03 -2.15 -11.65
CA VAL A 282 11.53 -2.48 -10.31
C VAL A 282 12.20 -3.67 -9.64
N LEU A 283 12.70 -4.64 -10.43
CA LEU A 283 13.36 -5.80 -9.88
C LEU A 283 14.82 -5.46 -9.53
N LEU A 284 15.18 -5.67 -8.27
CA LEU A 284 16.56 -5.55 -7.83
C LEU A 284 17.44 -6.63 -8.50
N PRO A 285 18.75 -6.40 -8.62
CA PRO A 285 19.68 -7.47 -9.04
C PRO A 285 19.48 -8.71 -8.15
N PRO A 286 19.69 -9.93 -8.70
CA PRO A 286 19.69 -11.13 -7.88
C PRO A 286 20.71 -10.97 -6.74
N GLU A 287 20.33 -11.40 -5.54
CA GLU A 287 21.29 -11.46 -4.44
C GLU A 287 22.37 -12.47 -4.81
N THR A 288 23.60 -12.01 -4.98
CA THR A 288 24.75 -12.90 -5.15
C THR A 288 24.79 -13.78 -3.90
N GLN A 289 24.50 -15.08 -4.04
CA GLN A 289 24.74 -16.02 -2.96
C GLN A 289 26.20 -15.84 -2.53
N LYS A 290 26.44 -15.25 -1.36
CA LYS A 290 27.73 -15.37 -0.72
C LYS A 290 27.91 -16.86 -0.52
N THR A 291 28.72 -17.48 -1.37
CA THR A 291 29.21 -18.82 -1.17
C THR A 291 29.77 -18.84 0.24
N GLU A 292 29.09 -19.50 1.17
CA GLU A 292 29.64 -19.79 2.50
C GLU A 292 30.87 -20.68 2.25
N THR A 293 31.98 -20.02 2.01
CA THR A 293 33.31 -20.66 2.01
C THR A 293 33.48 -21.15 3.43
N GLN A 294 33.36 -22.46 3.55
CA GLN A 294 33.61 -23.27 4.72
C GLN A 294 34.68 -22.65 5.63
N GLN A 295 34.30 -21.94 6.65
CA GLN A 295 35.13 -21.86 7.84
C GLN A 295 35.05 -23.22 8.54
N LYS A 296 35.90 -24.17 8.10
CA LYS A 296 36.33 -25.26 8.94
C LYS A 296 37.13 -24.65 10.11
N GLY A 297 36.39 -24.15 11.09
CA GLY A 297 36.92 -23.76 12.38
C GLY A 297 37.46 -24.99 13.06
N LYS A 298 38.77 -25.01 13.27
CA LYS A 298 39.48 -25.96 14.12
C LYS A 298 38.77 -26.06 15.47
N VAL A 299 38.08 -27.18 15.68
CA VAL A 299 37.64 -27.58 17.01
C VAL A 299 38.92 -27.86 17.82
N ARG A 300 39.30 -26.95 18.68
CA ARG A 300 40.28 -27.19 19.73
C ARG A 300 39.61 -28.06 20.80
N ILE A 301 39.97 -29.33 20.81
CA ILE A 301 39.67 -30.25 21.91
C ILE A 301 40.42 -29.73 23.13
N LYS A 302 39.70 -29.19 24.11
CA LYS A 302 40.26 -28.96 25.45
C LYS A 302 40.32 -30.31 26.14
N GLU A 303 41.55 -30.78 26.43
CA GLU A 303 41.81 -31.92 27.31
C GLU A 303 41.13 -31.70 28.65
N LYS A 304 40.37 -32.71 29.07
CA LYS A 304 39.80 -32.78 30.43
C LYS A 304 40.88 -33.04 31.43
N GLU A 305 41.17 -32.10 32.33
CA GLU A 305 41.92 -32.34 33.54
C GLU A 305 41.21 -33.43 34.35
N GLN A 306 42.02 -34.45 34.69
CA GLN A 306 41.61 -35.56 35.58
C GLN A 306 41.48 -35.05 37.01
N VAL A 307 40.28 -35.03 37.55
CA VAL A 307 40.05 -34.84 38.98
C VAL A 307 40.26 -36.19 39.68
N LYS A 308 41.30 -36.26 40.51
CA LYS A 308 41.53 -37.40 41.41
C LYS A 308 40.46 -37.45 42.49
N PRO A 309 39.96 -38.65 42.86
CA PRO A 309 39.02 -38.78 43.97
C PRO A 309 39.75 -38.65 45.31
N GLN A 310 39.31 -37.72 46.15
CA GLN A 310 39.67 -37.73 47.58
C GLN A 310 38.84 -38.76 48.36
N VAL A 311 39.54 -39.71 48.93
CA VAL A 311 38.98 -40.66 49.90
C VAL A 311 38.83 -39.92 51.23
N ALA A 312 37.61 -39.85 51.76
CA ALA A 312 37.35 -39.44 53.14
C ALA A 312 37.21 -40.69 54.01
N ILE A 313 38.10 -40.80 55.00
CA ILE A 313 38.05 -41.80 56.08
C ILE A 313 37.43 -41.12 57.29
N ALA A 314 36.59 -41.90 57.99
CA ALA A 314 35.93 -41.74 59.26
C ALA A 314 34.56 -41.07 59.30
#